data_0a19909e69eb919683ea6da43dafd38b
#
_entry.id   0a19909e69eb919683ea6da43dafd38b
#
_cell.length_a   1.000
_cell.length_b   1.000
_cell.length_c   1.000
_cell.angle_alpha   90.00
_cell.angle_beta   90.00
_cell.angle_gamma   90.00
#
_symmetry.space_group_name_H-M   'P 1'
#
loop_
_entity.id
_entity.type
_entity.pdbx_description
1 polymer ?
#
loop_
_entity_poly.entity_id
_entity_poly.type
_entity_poly.pdbx_seq_one_letter_code
_entity_poly.pdbx_strand_id
1 'polypeptide(L)'
;KKEFKKVIREVKIPEQISIQELSNRMAEKSNDIIKFLFNMKVVATINHNIDKDTAEYIVKEFGHKAILEEKPSIEKDKSKEKFEGEVKNRPPVVTIMGHVDHGKTSLLDSLRDANVVSGEHGGITQHIGAYQVKTEDNKLITFIDTPGHAAFTEMRARGSKITDIVILVVAADDGIKPQTVEAIQHAKAAKVPIIVAINKCDLPEKNISKIKNEMMQYELIAEDLSG
;
A
#
# COMPACT_ATOMS: atom_id res chain seq x y z
N LYS A 1 13.45 -53.85 16.71
CA LYS A 1 12.98 -52.46 16.72
C LYS A 1 13.87 -51.67 15.80
N LYS A 2 13.37 -51.21 14.65
CA LYS A 2 14.13 -50.28 13.76
C LYS A 2 14.14 -48.93 14.46
N GLU A 3 15.30 -48.46 14.89
CA GLU A 3 15.51 -47.10 15.32
C GLU A 3 15.37 -46.19 14.09
N PHE A 4 14.30 -45.43 14.04
CA PHE A 4 14.14 -44.36 13.05
C PHE A 4 15.11 -43.22 13.41
N LYS A 5 16.20 -43.10 12.64
CA LYS A 5 17.07 -41.92 12.75
C LYS A 5 16.27 -40.68 12.38
N LYS A 6 16.14 -39.76 13.31
CA LYS A 6 15.45 -38.47 13.10
C LYS A 6 16.22 -37.72 12.00
N VAL A 7 15.54 -37.38 10.91
CA VAL A 7 16.14 -36.63 9.79
C VAL A 7 16.20 -35.16 10.16
N ILE A 8 17.40 -34.63 10.28
CA ILE A 8 17.61 -33.19 10.49
C ILE A 8 17.27 -32.47 9.18
N ARG A 9 16.40 -31.48 9.25
CA ARG A 9 15.97 -30.66 8.11
C ARG A 9 16.42 -29.23 8.26
N GLU A 10 16.70 -28.57 7.16
CA GLU A 10 16.91 -27.12 7.10
C GLU A 10 15.55 -26.46 6.88
N VAL A 11 15.10 -25.67 7.86
CA VAL A 11 13.79 -25.02 7.88
C VAL A 11 13.96 -23.54 7.65
N LYS A 12 13.45 -23.03 6.55
CA LYS A 12 13.42 -21.60 6.24
C LYS A 12 12.32 -20.93 7.03
N ILE A 13 12.66 -19.87 7.77
CA ILE A 13 11.75 -19.15 8.66
C ILE A 13 11.61 -17.70 8.16
N PRO A 14 10.40 -17.27 7.72
CA PRO A 14 10.08 -15.87 7.44
C PRO A 14 9.87 -15.08 8.74
N GLU A 15 9.61 -13.78 8.67
CA GLU A 15 9.35 -12.91 9.84
C GLU A 15 8.15 -13.36 10.68
N GLN A 16 7.12 -13.93 10.04
CA GLN A 16 5.95 -14.55 10.67
C GLN A 16 5.60 -15.84 9.94
N ILE A 17 5.25 -16.88 10.68
CA ILE A 17 4.87 -18.19 10.15
C ILE A 17 3.75 -18.79 10.99
N SER A 18 2.78 -19.45 10.35
CA SER A 18 1.76 -20.18 11.07
C SER A 18 2.30 -21.51 11.61
N ILE A 19 1.75 -21.98 12.74
CA ILE A 19 2.13 -23.26 13.34
C ILE A 19 1.94 -24.41 12.36
N GLN A 20 0.89 -24.37 11.54
CA GLN A 20 0.65 -25.37 10.52
C GLN A 20 1.75 -25.39 9.46
N GLU A 21 2.15 -24.23 8.98
CA GLU A 21 3.21 -24.13 7.98
C GLU A 21 4.57 -24.53 8.53
N LEU A 22 4.88 -24.10 9.76
CA LEU A 22 6.11 -24.50 10.45
C LEU A 22 6.17 -26.02 10.63
N SER A 23 5.07 -26.65 11.05
CA SER A 23 4.99 -28.11 11.21
C SER A 23 5.21 -28.85 9.89
N ASN A 24 4.66 -28.34 8.79
CA ASN A 24 4.87 -28.90 7.44
C ASN A 24 6.34 -28.78 7.00
N ARG A 25 6.97 -27.64 7.24
CA ARG A 25 8.40 -27.41 6.88
C ARG A 25 9.34 -28.30 7.69
N MET A 26 9.01 -28.56 8.95
CA MET A 26 9.78 -29.49 9.82
C MET A 26 9.45 -30.97 9.54
N ALA A 27 8.30 -31.27 8.89
CA ALA A 27 7.66 -32.58 8.79
C ALA A 27 7.37 -33.20 10.18
N GLU A 28 6.95 -32.36 11.12
CA GLU A 28 6.51 -32.72 12.47
C GLU A 28 4.99 -32.50 12.60
N LYS A 29 4.37 -33.08 13.62
CA LYS A 29 2.94 -32.93 13.84
C LYS A 29 2.64 -31.58 14.50
N SER A 30 1.71 -30.81 13.95
CA SER A 30 1.27 -29.52 14.51
C SER A 30 0.85 -29.63 15.99
N ASN A 31 0.23 -30.76 16.36
CA ASN A 31 -0.18 -31.01 17.75
C ASN A 31 1.01 -31.10 18.73
N ASP A 32 2.16 -31.57 18.29
CA ASP A 32 3.34 -31.67 19.14
C ASP A 32 3.96 -30.29 19.36
N ILE A 33 3.93 -29.42 18.36
CA ILE A 33 4.33 -28.02 18.48
C ILE A 33 3.36 -27.26 19.41
N ILE A 34 2.05 -27.47 19.28
CA ILE A 34 1.05 -26.85 20.17
C ILE A 34 1.23 -27.31 21.61
N LYS A 35 1.49 -28.60 21.87
CA LYS A 35 1.80 -29.10 23.21
C LYS A 35 3.08 -28.48 23.78
N PHE A 36 4.10 -28.34 22.95
CA PHE A 36 5.33 -27.70 23.34
C PHE A 36 5.11 -26.24 23.74
N LEU A 37 4.39 -25.46 22.95
CA LEU A 37 4.00 -24.08 23.26
C LEU A 37 3.13 -24.01 24.54
N PHE A 38 2.22 -24.95 24.72
CA PHE A 38 1.38 -25.03 25.93
C PHE A 38 2.22 -25.25 27.19
N ASN A 39 3.25 -26.09 27.14
CA ASN A 39 4.20 -26.30 28.26
C ASN A 39 4.98 -25.00 28.60
N MET A 40 5.18 -24.13 27.59
CA MET A 40 5.76 -22.80 27.79
C MET A 40 4.74 -21.75 28.22
N LYS A 41 3.49 -22.16 28.56
CA LYS A 41 2.35 -21.30 28.96
C LYS A 41 1.86 -20.40 27.81
N VAL A 42 2.15 -20.73 26.57
CA VAL A 42 1.65 -20.04 25.38
C VAL A 42 0.49 -20.83 24.81
N VAL A 43 -0.71 -20.25 24.83
CA VAL A 43 -1.90 -20.86 24.23
C VAL A 43 -1.96 -20.50 22.75
N ALA A 44 -1.83 -21.49 21.91
CA ALA A 44 -1.82 -21.29 20.46
C ALA A 44 -2.69 -22.32 19.75
N THR A 45 -3.29 -21.92 18.63
CA THR A 45 -4.06 -22.80 17.73
C THR A 45 -3.24 -23.10 16.47
N ILE A 46 -3.67 -24.06 15.68
CA ILE A 46 -2.95 -24.50 14.47
C ILE A 46 -2.72 -23.37 13.47
N ASN A 47 -3.62 -22.39 13.40
CA ASN A 47 -3.56 -21.23 12.50
C ASN A 47 -2.91 -19.99 13.15
N HIS A 48 -2.41 -20.12 14.38
CA HIS A 48 -1.77 -19.01 15.07
C HIS A 48 -0.42 -18.69 14.40
N ASN A 49 -0.20 -17.41 14.12
CA ASN A 49 1.08 -16.93 13.59
C ASN A 49 2.03 -16.67 14.74
N ILE A 50 3.22 -17.20 14.63
CA ILE A 50 4.33 -16.98 15.57
C ILE A 50 5.41 -16.14 14.88
N ASP A 51 6.11 -15.37 15.69
CA ASP A 51 7.24 -14.56 15.25
C ASP A 51 8.48 -15.42 14.94
N LYS A 52 9.42 -14.83 14.24
CA LYS A 52 10.67 -15.45 13.80
C LYS A 52 11.45 -16.07 14.95
N ASP A 53 11.56 -15.35 16.09
CA ASP A 53 12.39 -15.78 17.23
C ASP A 53 11.77 -17.00 17.90
N THR A 54 10.45 -17.02 18.08
CA THR A 54 9.71 -18.18 18.61
C THR A 54 9.81 -19.37 17.66
N ALA A 55 9.67 -19.14 16.35
CA ALA A 55 9.79 -20.19 15.35
C ALA A 55 11.20 -20.79 15.31
N GLU A 56 12.24 -19.97 15.40
CA GLU A 56 13.64 -20.42 15.45
C GLU A 56 13.90 -21.30 16.68
N TYR A 57 13.36 -20.88 17.84
CA TYR A 57 13.49 -21.65 19.08
C TYR A 57 12.82 -23.04 18.95
N ILE A 58 11.59 -23.08 18.43
CA ILE A 58 10.87 -24.34 18.21
C ILE A 58 11.65 -25.27 17.27
N VAL A 59 12.15 -24.76 16.14
CA VAL A 59 12.92 -25.55 15.16
C VAL A 59 14.15 -26.17 15.79
N LYS A 60 14.88 -25.42 16.62
CA LYS A 60 16.07 -25.92 17.35
C LYS A 60 15.72 -26.99 18.37
N GLU A 61 14.66 -26.80 19.16
CA GLU A 61 14.20 -27.78 20.16
C GLU A 61 13.74 -29.09 19.52
N PHE A 62 13.13 -29.01 18.36
CA PHE A 62 12.77 -30.20 17.58
C PHE A 62 13.97 -30.83 16.84
N GLY A 63 15.19 -30.30 17.02
CA GLY A 63 16.43 -30.87 16.48
C GLY A 63 16.65 -30.62 14.98
N HIS A 64 16.00 -29.57 14.43
CA HIS A 64 16.18 -29.11 13.06
C HIS A 64 17.10 -27.89 12.99
N LYS A 65 17.53 -27.52 11.81
CA LYS A 65 18.36 -26.33 11.57
C LYS A 65 17.50 -25.19 11.04
N ALA A 66 17.44 -24.09 11.75
CA ALA A 66 16.73 -22.89 11.33
C ALA A 66 17.59 -22.09 10.34
N ILE A 67 17.02 -21.75 9.19
CA ILE A 67 17.57 -20.79 8.23
C ILE A 67 16.60 -19.62 8.17
N LEU A 68 17.06 -18.44 8.59
CA LEU A 68 16.26 -17.22 8.53
C LEU A 68 16.17 -16.79 7.08
N GLU A 69 14.93 -16.67 6.57
CA GLU A 69 14.68 -16.02 5.30
C GLU A 69 14.82 -14.50 5.52
N GLU A 70 16.00 -13.96 5.19
CA GLU A 70 16.09 -12.53 4.96
C GLU A 70 15.24 -12.24 3.71
N LYS A 71 14.20 -11.41 3.85
CA LYS A 71 13.55 -10.85 2.67
C LYS A 71 14.68 -10.26 1.83
N PRO A 72 14.80 -10.61 0.54
CA PRO A 72 15.71 -9.89 -0.32
C PRO A 72 15.30 -8.42 -0.20
N SER A 73 16.11 -7.66 0.51
CA SER A 73 15.96 -6.21 0.58
C SER A 73 16.30 -5.70 -0.81
N ILE A 74 15.29 -5.62 -1.68
CA ILE A 74 15.40 -5.01 -3.02
C ILE A 74 15.96 -3.58 -2.94
N GLU A 75 16.04 -3.03 -1.73
CA GLU A 75 16.51 -1.66 -1.48
C GLU A 75 18.02 -1.52 -1.20
N LYS A 76 18.77 -2.61 -0.92
CA LYS A 76 20.19 -2.46 -0.51
C LYS A 76 21.23 -2.62 -1.60
N ASP A 77 20.91 -3.21 -2.75
CA ASP A 77 21.91 -3.42 -3.81
C ASP A 77 21.93 -2.33 -4.89
N LYS A 78 20.94 -1.41 -4.91
CA LYS A 78 20.95 -0.31 -5.87
C LYS A 78 21.86 0.88 -5.52
N SER A 79 22.42 0.91 -4.32
CA SER A 79 23.22 2.05 -3.85
C SER A 79 24.70 1.98 -4.23
N LYS A 80 25.17 0.96 -4.95
CA LYS A 80 26.59 0.79 -5.32
C LYS A 80 26.89 0.68 -6.82
N GLU A 81 25.88 0.62 -7.66
CA GLU A 81 26.15 0.83 -9.09
C GLU A 81 26.42 2.31 -9.33
N LYS A 82 27.67 2.68 -9.54
CA LYS A 82 28.03 3.99 -10.08
C LYS A 82 27.37 4.09 -11.45
N PHE A 83 26.31 4.88 -11.50
CA PHE A 83 25.62 5.18 -12.74
C PHE A 83 26.55 6.08 -13.59
N GLU A 84 27.20 5.53 -14.58
CA GLU A 84 28.06 6.24 -15.53
C GLU A 84 27.29 6.88 -16.71
N GLY A 85 25.99 7.10 -16.54
CA GLY A 85 25.12 7.69 -17.55
C GLY A 85 24.80 9.16 -17.29
N GLU A 86 24.45 9.91 -18.34
CA GLU A 86 23.90 11.27 -18.21
C GLU A 86 22.62 11.25 -17.39
N VAL A 87 22.58 12.00 -16.30
CA VAL A 87 21.37 12.16 -15.47
C VAL A 87 20.40 13.06 -16.23
N LYS A 88 19.25 12.52 -16.64
CA LYS A 88 18.15 13.28 -17.26
C LYS A 88 17.02 13.47 -16.26
N ASN A 89 16.39 14.64 -16.30
CA ASN A 89 15.20 14.90 -15.50
C ASN A 89 14.07 13.94 -15.92
N ARG A 90 13.50 13.21 -14.98
CA ARG A 90 12.32 12.38 -15.24
C ARG A 90 11.05 13.23 -15.21
N PRO A 91 9.99 12.83 -15.90
CA PRO A 91 8.67 13.42 -15.72
C PRO A 91 8.22 13.34 -14.26
N PRO A 92 7.59 14.41 -13.72
CA PRO A 92 7.02 14.36 -12.39
C PRO A 92 5.91 13.30 -12.33
N VAL A 93 5.81 12.63 -11.18
CA VAL A 93 4.80 11.61 -10.92
C VAL A 93 3.71 12.19 -10.03
N VAL A 94 2.49 12.19 -10.52
CA VAL A 94 1.31 12.74 -9.84
C VAL A 94 0.33 11.59 -9.57
N THR A 95 -0.01 11.36 -8.31
CA THR A 95 -1.01 10.36 -7.96
C THR A 95 -2.34 11.01 -7.63
N ILE A 96 -3.43 10.45 -8.16
CA ILE A 96 -4.79 10.91 -7.89
C ILE A 96 -5.41 10.01 -6.84
N MET A 97 -5.91 10.64 -5.77
CA MET A 97 -6.53 9.99 -4.63
C MET A 97 -7.86 10.65 -4.26
N GLY A 98 -8.68 9.97 -3.50
CA GLY A 98 -9.96 10.48 -3.02
C GLY A 98 -11.01 9.37 -2.93
N HIS A 99 -12.20 9.74 -2.47
CA HIS A 99 -13.30 8.80 -2.26
C HIS A 99 -13.82 8.21 -3.58
N VAL A 100 -14.55 7.10 -3.48
CA VAL A 100 -15.33 6.52 -4.61
C VAL A 100 -16.33 7.58 -5.10
N ASP A 101 -16.64 7.61 -6.38
CA ASP A 101 -17.62 8.51 -7.02
C ASP A 101 -17.34 10.02 -6.89
N HIS A 102 -16.17 10.43 -6.40
CA HIS A 102 -15.76 11.84 -6.41
C HIS A 102 -15.24 12.33 -7.77
N GLY A 103 -15.22 11.45 -8.79
CA GLY A 103 -14.88 11.81 -10.16
C GLY A 103 -13.39 11.78 -10.49
N LYS A 104 -12.59 10.97 -9.76
CA LYS A 104 -11.16 10.77 -10.06
C LYS A 104 -10.91 10.33 -11.50
N THR A 105 -11.57 9.25 -11.92
CA THR A 105 -11.41 8.70 -13.28
C THR A 105 -11.94 9.67 -14.34
N SER A 106 -13.03 10.37 -14.08
CA SER A 106 -13.56 11.39 -15.00
C SER A 106 -12.59 12.56 -15.20
N LEU A 107 -11.92 13.01 -14.11
CA LEU A 107 -10.89 14.02 -14.18
C LEU A 107 -9.70 13.53 -15.03
N LEU A 108 -9.29 12.28 -14.84
CA LEU A 108 -8.21 11.68 -15.61
C LEU A 108 -8.56 11.50 -17.08
N ASP A 109 -9.79 11.12 -17.38
CA ASP A 109 -10.27 10.97 -18.75
C ASP A 109 -10.26 12.31 -19.49
N SER A 110 -10.65 13.42 -18.82
CA SER A 110 -10.53 14.76 -19.36
C SER A 110 -9.10 15.15 -19.69
N LEU A 111 -8.13 14.75 -18.86
CA LEU A 111 -6.70 15.05 -19.08
C LEU A 111 -6.09 14.21 -20.21
N ARG A 112 -6.67 13.05 -20.51
CA ARG A 112 -6.18 12.12 -21.54
C ARG A 112 -6.86 12.26 -22.89
N ASP A 113 -7.93 13.05 -22.98
CA ASP A 113 -8.87 13.02 -24.11
C ASP A 113 -9.39 11.59 -24.41
N ALA A 114 -9.61 10.78 -23.35
CA ALA A 114 -10.00 9.39 -23.41
C ALA A 114 -11.30 9.15 -22.62
N ASN A 115 -11.95 8.03 -22.86
CA ASN A 115 -13.19 7.63 -22.18
C ASN A 115 -13.03 6.22 -21.57
N VAL A 116 -12.23 6.11 -20.53
CA VAL A 116 -11.96 4.84 -19.83
C VAL A 116 -13.09 4.49 -18.86
N VAL A 117 -13.74 5.49 -18.26
CA VAL A 117 -14.89 5.30 -17.34
C VAL A 117 -15.97 4.40 -17.97
N SER A 118 -16.23 4.54 -19.25
CA SER A 118 -17.26 3.74 -19.95
C SER A 118 -16.86 2.27 -20.15
N GLY A 119 -15.56 1.94 -20.06
CA GLY A 119 -15.02 0.59 -20.25
C GLY A 119 -14.79 -0.20 -18.95
N GLU A 120 -14.76 0.47 -17.80
CA GLU A 120 -14.54 -0.17 -16.51
C GLU A 120 -15.86 -0.72 -15.92
N HIS A 121 -15.81 -1.96 -15.39
CA HIS A 121 -16.96 -2.59 -14.72
C HIS A 121 -17.42 -1.73 -13.53
N GLY A 122 -18.62 -1.18 -13.60
CA GLY A 122 -19.17 -0.31 -12.55
C GLY A 122 -18.61 1.11 -12.52
N GLY A 123 -17.83 1.55 -13.54
CA GLY A 123 -17.27 2.90 -13.63
C GLY A 123 -16.26 3.26 -12.55
N ILE A 124 -15.64 2.25 -11.92
CA ILE A 124 -14.65 2.43 -10.84
C ILE A 124 -13.30 1.82 -11.22
N THR A 125 -12.23 2.53 -10.94
CA THR A 125 -10.86 2.03 -11.11
C THR A 125 -10.58 0.90 -10.14
N GLN A 126 -10.22 -0.28 -10.67
CA GLN A 126 -9.93 -1.49 -9.87
C GLN A 126 -8.44 -1.82 -9.83
N HIS A 127 -7.67 -1.31 -10.79
CA HIS A 127 -6.23 -1.54 -10.90
C HIS A 127 -5.45 -0.23 -10.82
N ILE A 128 -4.20 -0.30 -10.36
CA ILE A 128 -3.32 0.87 -10.47
C ILE A 128 -2.95 1.05 -11.94
N GLY A 129 -3.37 2.15 -12.52
CA GLY A 129 -2.99 2.58 -13.86
C GLY A 129 -1.90 3.64 -13.80
N ALA A 130 -0.93 3.58 -14.70
CA ALA A 130 0.06 4.64 -14.88
C ALA A 130 0.12 5.03 -16.35
N TYR A 131 0.07 6.33 -16.63
CA TYR A 131 0.12 6.85 -17.99
C TYR A 131 0.75 8.24 -18.01
N GLN A 132 1.20 8.65 -19.17
CA GLN A 132 1.83 9.96 -19.36
C GLN A 132 0.92 10.85 -20.20
N VAL A 133 0.77 12.08 -19.74
CA VAL A 133 0.10 13.16 -20.44
C VAL A 133 1.14 14.19 -20.87
N LYS A 134 1.00 14.68 -22.07
CA LYS A 134 1.83 15.74 -22.62
C LYS A 134 1.10 17.08 -22.42
N THR A 135 1.77 18.01 -21.75
CA THR A 135 1.23 19.37 -21.59
C THR A 135 1.37 20.19 -22.88
N GLU A 136 0.69 21.32 -22.95
CA GLU A 136 0.78 22.28 -24.06
C GLU A 136 2.25 22.70 -24.33
N ASP A 137 3.07 22.79 -23.28
CA ASP A 137 4.52 23.10 -23.36
C ASP A 137 5.38 21.90 -23.79
N ASN A 138 4.81 20.82 -24.29
CA ASN A 138 5.51 19.59 -24.63
C ASN A 138 6.23 18.87 -23.46
N LYS A 139 5.91 19.20 -22.20
CA LYS A 139 6.43 18.50 -21.03
C LYS A 139 5.57 17.28 -20.72
N LEU A 140 6.20 16.23 -20.22
CA LEU A 140 5.50 15.00 -19.82
C LEU A 140 5.21 15.04 -18.33
N ILE A 141 4.01 14.63 -17.94
CA ILE A 141 3.59 14.37 -16.57
C ILE A 141 3.10 12.91 -16.50
N THR A 142 3.57 12.16 -15.52
CA THR A 142 3.12 10.79 -15.29
C THR A 142 2.02 10.80 -14.23
N PHE A 143 0.84 10.35 -14.59
CA PHE A 143 -0.29 10.19 -13.67
C PHE A 143 -0.39 8.73 -13.20
N ILE A 144 -0.67 8.55 -11.92
CA ILE A 144 -1.00 7.26 -11.32
C ILE A 144 -2.44 7.33 -10.81
N ASP A 145 -3.29 6.48 -11.36
CA ASP A 145 -4.65 6.30 -10.88
C ASP A 145 -4.70 5.20 -9.81
N THR A 146 -5.36 5.48 -8.70
CA THR A 146 -5.50 4.53 -7.60
C THR A 146 -6.97 4.29 -7.28
N PRO A 147 -7.37 3.02 -7.00
CA PRO A 147 -8.73 2.72 -6.60
C PRO A 147 -9.17 3.48 -5.35
N GLY A 148 -10.38 4.04 -5.37
CA GLY A 148 -10.95 4.77 -4.25
C GLY A 148 -11.53 3.90 -3.14
N HIS A 149 -11.79 2.62 -3.40
CA HIS A 149 -12.45 1.72 -2.45
C HIS A 149 -11.57 1.38 -1.24
N ALA A 150 -12.20 1.27 -0.04
CA ALA A 150 -11.49 0.99 1.23
C ALA A 150 -10.63 -0.29 1.19
N ALA A 151 -11.03 -1.31 0.43
CA ALA A 151 -10.28 -2.56 0.27
C ALA A 151 -8.87 -2.40 -0.34
N PHE A 152 -8.55 -1.23 -0.94
CA PHE A 152 -7.30 -0.99 -1.66
C PHE A 152 -6.33 -0.04 -0.97
N THR A 153 -6.34 -0.01 0.36
CA THR A 153 -5.45 0.82 1.20
C THR A 153 -3.95 0.62 0.87
N GLU A 154 -3.53 -0.63 0.67
CA GLU A 154 -2.13 -0.91 0.32
C GLU A 154 -1.72 -0.35 -1.05
N MET A 155 -2.65 -0.29 -1.99
CA MET A 155 -2.40 0.31 -3.31
C MET A 155 -2.20 1.81 -3.22
N ARG A 156 -2.98 2.52 -2.36
CA ARG A 156 -2.79 3.95 -2.09
C ARG A 156 -1.47 4.22 -1.38
N ALA A 157 -1.11 3.42 -0.38
CA ALA A 157 0.16 3.51 0.31
C ALA A 157 1.36 3.25 -0.61
N ARG A 158 1.24 2.35 -1.58
CA ARG A 158 2.26 2.11 -2.60
C ARG A 158 2.36 3.27 -3.58
N GLY A 159 1.22 3.80 -4.04
CA GLY A 159 1.16 4.97 -4.91
C GLY A 159 1.88 6.17 -4.28
N SER A 160 1.60 6.51 -3.02
CA SER A 160 2.18 7.68 -2.34
C SER A 160 3.70 7.63 -2.21
N LYS A 161 4.31 6.44 -2.11
CA LYS A 161 5.77 6.27 -1.96
C LYS A 161 6.59 6.65 -3.20
N ILE A 162 6.00 6.61 -4.39
CA ILE A 162 6.68 6.87 -5.67
C ILE A 162 6.26 8.20 -6.30
N THR A 163 5.41 8.95 -5.62
CA THR A 163 4.74 10.15 -6.07
C THR A 163 5.54 11.41 -5.68
N ASP A 164 5.54 12.39 -6.56
CA ASP A 164 6.08 13.72 -6.28
C ASP A 164 5.00 14.68 -5.79
N ILE A 165 3.75 14.52 -6.27
CA ILE A 165 2.59 15.35 -5.92
C ILE A 165 1.35 14.47 -5.83
N VAL A 166 0.51 14.68 -4.83
CA VAL A 166 -0.81 14.03 -4.71
C VAL A 166 -1.90 15.03 -5.10
N ILE A 167 -2.80 14.64 -6.00
CA ILE A 167 -4.06 15.34 -6.25
C ILE A 167 -5.16 14.64 -5.47
N LEU A 168 -5.72 15.34 -4.48
CA LEU A 168 -6.84 14.86 -3.67
C LEU A 168 -8.15 15.38 -4.26
N VAL A 169 -8.95 14.48 -4.83
CA VAL A 169 -10.25 14.83 -5.43
C VAL A 169 -11.35 14.72 -4.38
N VAL A 170 -12.08 15.81 -4.18
CA VAL A 170 -13.21 15.92 -3.26
C VAL A 170 -14.43 16.46 -4.00
N ALA A 171 -15.56 15.76 -3.89
CA ALA A 171 -16.81 16.24 -4.51
C ALA A 171 -17.43 17.35 -3.66
N ALA A 172 -17.89 18.42 -4.32
CA ALA A 172 -18.42 19.63 -3.68
C ALA A 172 -19.74 19.42 -2.93
N ASP A 173 -20.51 18.41 -3.34
CA ASP A 173 -21.79 17.99 -2.76
C ASP A 173 -21.61 17.04 -1.55
N ASP A 174 -20.54 16.26 -1.52
CA ASP A 174 -20.38 15.14 -0.57
C ASP A 174 -19.37 15.43 0.56
N GLY A 175 -18.38 16.30 0.33
CA GLY A 175 -17.40 16.71 1.33
C GLY A 175 -16.31 15.66 1.61
N ILE A 176 -15.71 15.72 2.81
CA ILE A 176 -14.62 14.84 3.22
C ILE A 176 -15.18 13.51 3.73
N LYS A 177 -14.75 12.41 3.13
CA LYS A 177 -15.14 11.04 3.48
C LYS A 177 -13.98 10.28 4.14
N PRO A 178 -14.23 9.15 4.83
CA PRO A 178 -13.17 8.39 5.50
C PRO A 178 -11.99 8.02 4.58
N GLN A 179 -12.25 7.67 3.32
CA GLN A 179 -11.20 7.35 2.35
C GLN A 179 -10.41 8.60 1.90
N THR A 180 -11.03 9.77 1.93
CA THR A 180 -10.35 11.07 1.73
C THR A 180 -9.38 11.33 2.87
N VAL A 181 -9.80 11.09 4.12
CA VAL A 181 -8.95 11.23 5.31
C VAL A 181 -7.76 10.27 5.23
N GLU A 182 -7.99 9.02 4.85
CA GLU A 182 -6.95 8.02 4.66
C GLU A 182 -5.93 8.46 3.59
N ALA A 183 -6.41 9.00 2.46
CA ALA A 183 -5.54 9.53 1.41
C ALA A 183 -4.65 10.69 1.91
N ILE A 184 -5.21 11.60 2.72
CA ILE A 184 -4.46 12.68 3.37
C ILE A 184 -3.36 12.10 4.27
N GLN A 185 -3.69 11.10 5.09
CA GLN A 185 -2.73 10.46 5.99
C GLN A 185 -1.57 9.80 5.22
N HIS A 186 -1.86 9.10 4.11
CA HIS A 186 -0.85 8.49 3.27
C HIS A 186 0.07 9.53 2.62
N ALA A 187 -0.48 10.63 2.10
CA ALA A 187 0.31 11.70 1.51
C ALA A 187 1.21 12.40 2.54
N LYS A 188 0.67 12.68 3.74
CA LYS A 188 1.43 13.27 4.86
C LYS A 188 2.55 12.32 5.34
N ALA A 189 2.26 11.03 5.50
CA ALA A 189 3.25 10.04 5.89
C ALA A 189 4.39 9.91 4.86
N ALA A 190 4.08 10.09 3.58
CA ALA A 190 5.06 10.12 2.50
C ALA A 190 5.76 11.49 2.35
N LYS A 191 5.33 12.52 3.09
CA LYS A 191 5.81 13.92 3.00
C LYS A 191 5.69 14.50 1.59
N VAL A 192 4.62 14.17 0.89
CA VAL A 192 4.34 14.61 -0.48
C VAL A 192 3.38 15.80 -0.44
N PRO A 193 3.61 16.87 -1.23
CA PRO A 193 2.68 18.00 -1.32
C PRO A 193 1.32 17.54 -1.87
N ILE A 194 0.25 18.14 -1.36
CA ILE A 194 -1.12 17.82 -1.70
C ILE A 194 -1.77 19.00 -2.42
N ILE A 195 -2.29 18.76 -3.62
CA ILE A 195 -3.17 19.68 -4.34
C ILE A 195 -4.60 19.18 -4.18
N VAL A 196 -5.51 20.03 -3.74
CA VAL A 196 -6.92 19.66 -3.61
C VAL A 196 -7.71 20.10 -4.83
N ALA A 197 -8.35 19.14 -5.50
CA ALA A 197 -9.25 19.37 -6.61
C ALA A 197 -10.71 19.20 -6.12
N ILE A 198 -11.45 20.31 -5.97
CA ILE A 198 -12.87 20.26 -5.65
C ILE A 198 -13.65 20.05 -6.93
N ASN A 199 -14.26 18.88 -7.04
CA ASN A 199 -15.01 18.44 -8.23
C ASN A 199 -16.53 18.59 -8.02
N LYS A 200 -17.32 18.41 -9.09
CA LYS A 200 -18.78 18.52 -9.10
C LYS A 200 -19.30 19.91 -8.66
N CYS A 201 -18.56 20.95 -8.98
CA CYS A 201 -18.93 22.32 -8.64
C CYS A 201 -20.13 22.86 -9.44
N ASP A 202 -20.61 22.12 -10.42
CA ASP A 202 -21.80 22.35 -11.22
C ASP A 202 -23.09 22.00 -10.45
N LEU A 203 -23.02 21.12 -9.44
CA LEU A 203 -24.18 20.69 -8.70
C LEU A 203 -24.75 21.81 -7.78
N PRO A 204 -26.09 21.87 -7.63
CA PRO A 204 -26.74 22.88 -6.78
C PRO A 204 -26.41 22.76 -5.29
N GLU A 205 -26.13 21.56 -4.81
CA GLU A 205 -25.83 21.24 -3.40
C GLU A 205 -24.37 21.48 -3.00
N LYS A 206 -23.56 22.09 -3.88
CA LYS A 206 -22.15 22.39 -3.61
C LYS A 206 -21.94 23.26 -2.39
N ASN A 207 -20.96 22.90 -1.57
CA ASN A 207 -20.56 23.71 -0.42
C ASN A 207 -19.02 23.76 -0.27
N ILE A 208 -18.39 24.61 -1.08
CA ILE A 208 -16.94 24.76 -1.12
C ILE A 208 -16.39 25.28 0.21
N SER A 209 -17.09 26.23 0.85
CA SER A 209 -16.66 26.80 2.13
C SER A 209 -16.65 25.78 3.26
N LYS A 210 -17.61 24.85 3.26
CA LYS A 210 -17.65 23.74 4.21
C LYS A 210 -16.43 22.82 4.01
N ILE A 211 -16.11 22.48 2.77
CA ILE A 211 -14.95 21.61 2.47
C ILE A 211 -13.65 22.27 2.92
N LYS A 212 -13.44 23.56 2.65
CA LYS A 212 -12.24 24.28 3.10
C LYS A 212 -12.12 24.28 4.63
N ASN A 213 -13.22 24.47 5.36
CA ASN A 213 -13.23 24.41 6.82
C ASN A 213 -12.96 23.00 7.35
N GLU A 214 -13.52 21.96 6.73
CA GLU A 214 -13.25 20.56 7.08
C GLU A 214 -11.78 20.20 6.84
N MET A 215 -11.17 20.68 5.76
CA MET A 215 -9.75 20.43 5.45
C MET A 215 -8.80 21.02 6.46
N MET A 216 -9.14 22.17 7.06
CA MET A 216 -8.33 22.77 8.14
C MET A 216 -8.17 21.84 9.34
N GLN A 217 -9.17 20.99 9.63
CA GLN A 217 -9.07 19.99 10.71
C GLN A 217 -7.98 18.93 10.44
N TYR A 218 -7.61 18.76 9.18
CA TYR A 218 -6.54 17.85 8.75
C TYR A 218 -5.26 18.62 8.40
N GLU A 219 -5.09 19.87 8.88
CA GLU A 219 -3.92 20.72 8.62
C GLU A 219 -3.65 20.93 7.10
N LEU A 220 -4.70 20.92 6.31
CA LEU A 220 -4.69 21.33 4.91
C LEU A 220 -5.32 22.71 4.82
N ILE A 221 -4.48 23.73 4.82
CA ILE A 221 -4.92 25.11 4.73
C ILE A 221 -4.88 25.53 3.26
N ALA A 222 -5.97 26.10 2.77
CA ALA A 222 -6.02 26.58 1.40
C ALA A 222 -5.14 27.83 1.22
N GLU A 223 -4.55 27.99 0.05
CA GLU A 223 -3.64 29.10 -0.26
C GLU A 223 -4.30 30.48 -0.05
N ASP A 224 -5.60 30.63 -0.35
CA ASP A 224 -6.41 31.83 -0.10
C ASP A 224 -6.63 32.13 1.39
N LEU A 225 -6.33 31.17 2.27
CA LEU A 225 -6.37 31.30 3.74
C LEU A 225 -4.97 31.34 4.37
N SER A 226 -3.93 31.67 3.60
CA SER A 226 -2.52 31.79 4.02
C SER A 226 -1.89 30.43 4.38
N GLY A 227 -2.28 29.37 3.68
CA GLY A 227 -1.72 28.02 3.79
C GLY A 227 -0.51 27.81 2.91
#